data_ff898763a81c8ad239cb9c57b360a154
#
_entry.id   ff898763a81c8ad239cb9c57b360a154
#
_cell.length_a   1.000
_cell.length_b   1.000
_cell.length_c   1.000
_cell.angle_alpha   90.00
_cell.angle_beta   90.00
_cell.angle_gamma   90.00
#
_symmetry.space_group_name_H-M   'P 1'
#
loop_
_entity.id
_entity.type
_entity.pdbx_description
1 polymer ?
#
loop_
_entity_poly.entity_id
_entity_poly.type
_entity_poly.pdbx_seq_one_letter_code
_entity_poly.pdbx_strand_id
1 'polypeptide(L)'
;MDRKNVRVGVGLVALLMAIPAMAQGNRGKAELKTGAGAITVDYGRPSSPSRDRVKEQGIGDVWRMGKDAATTLTTPALSFGATKVPKGSYSLFLKKTAADKYELIFNSKTGIWGTDYDKSSDVAKVPMNKETLPKLVETFTIELQKAAQGGTIVLLWGTTKLSADFQW
;
A
#
# COMPACT_ATOMS: atom_id res chain seq x y z
N MET A 1 36.76 46.68 39.45
CA MET A 1 37.19 45.87 38.26
C MET A 1 36.14 44.85 37.98
N ASP A 2 35.13 45.23 37.18
CA ASP A 2 33.93 44.36 36.84
C ASP A 2 34.19 43.57 35.63
N ARG A 3 34.16 42.25 35.75
CA ARG A 3 34.23 41.33 34.60
C ARG A 3 32.79 40.99 34.17
N LYS A 4 32.33 41.57 33.07
CA LYS A 4 31.06 41.26 32.42
C LYS A 4 31.20 39.92 31.71
N ASN A 5 30.44 38.92 32.16
CA ASN A 5 30.30 37.63 31.47
C ASN A 5 29.35 37.81 30.29
N VAL A 6 29.88 37.73 29.08
CA VAL A 6 29.11 37.66 27.84
C VAL A 6 28.69 36.17 27.62
N ARG A 7 27.41 35.87 27.74
CA ARG A 7 26.83 34.59 27.35
C ARG A 7 26.52 34.65 25.86
N VAL A 8 27.27 33.88 25.05
CA VAL A 8 26.97 33.65 23.66
C VAL A 8 25.90 32.53 23.60
N GLY A 9 24.67 32.90 23.25
CA GLY A 9 23.60 31.97 23.00
C GLY A 9 23.77 31.37 21.61
N VAL A 10 24.07 30.06 21.54
CA VAL A 10 24.05 29.31 20.29
C VAL A 10 22.61 29.04 19.96
N GLY A 11 22.05 29.80 19.05
CA GLY A 11 20.71 29.55 18.48
C GLY A 11 20.76 28.33 17.55
N LEU A 12 20.13 27.25 17.96
CA LEU A 12 19.91 26.06 17.10
C LEU A 12 18.86 26.43 16.05
N VAL A 13 19.31 26.75 14.83
CA VAL A 13 18.41 26.92 13.69
C VAL A 13 17.98 25.52 13.23
N ALA A 14 16.79 25.09 13.62
CA ALA A 14 16.17 23.90 13.08
C ALA A 14 15.77 24.16 11.62
N LEU A 15 16.55 23.63 10.68
CA LEU A 15 16.22 23.63 9.26
C LEU A 15 15.06 22.66 9.03
N LEU A 16 13.82 23.18 9.03
CA LEU A 16 12.63 22.44 8.58
C LEU A 16 12.78 22.18 7.09
N MET A 17 13.22 20.99 6.72
CA MET A 17 13.12 20.52 5.34
C MET A 17 11.63 20.35 5.01
N ALA A 18 11.08 21.28 4.24
CA ALA A 18 9.78 21.16 3.64
C ALA A 18 9.85 19.99 2.63
N ILE A 19 9.26 18.85 3.00
CA ILE A 19 8.99 17.76 2.05
C ILE A 19 8.00 18.35 1.04
N PRO A 20 8.29 18.34 -0.28
CA PRO A 20 7.34 18.83 -1.27
C PRO A 20 6.05 18.02 -1.11
N ALA A 21 4.95 18.70 -0.85
CA ALA A 21 3.61 18.12 -0.91
C ALA A 21 3.39 17.71 -2.38
N MET A 22 3.69 16.45 -2.70
CA MET A 22 3.26 15.85 -3.97
C MET A 22 1.76 16.08 -4.04
N ALA A 23 1.28 16.64 -5.16
CA ALA A 23 -0.13 16.95 -5.38
C ALA A 23 -0.98 15.72 -4.99
N GLN A 24 -1.65 15.82 -3.85
CA GLN A 24 -2.51 14.75 -3.32
C GLN A 24 -3.81 14.74 -4.15
N GLY A 25 -3.73 14.19 -5.36
CA GLY A 25 -4.91 13.73 -6.06
C GLY A 25 -5.69 12.79 -5.14
N ASN A 26 -6.97 12.56 -5.41
CA ASN A 26 -7.90 11.76 -4.61
C ASN A 26 -7.28 10.42 -4.13
N ARG A 27 -6.58 10.45 -2.98
CA ARG A 27 -5.96 9.29 -2.35
C ARG A 27 -6.88 8.72 -1.28
N GLY A 28 -6.89 7.40 -1.18
CA GLY A 28 -7.57 6.66 -0.12
C GLY A 28 -6.58 6.21 0.95
N LYS A 29 -7.08 6.01 2.15
CA LYS A 29 -6.35 5.42 3.27
C LYS A 29 -7.18 4.31 3.90
N ALA A 30 -6.57 3.14 4.10
CA ALA A 30 -7.12 2.08 4.92
C ALA A 30 -6.23 1.90 6.15
N GLU A 31 -6.83 1.63 7.31
CA GLU A 31 -6.10 1.43 8.56
C GLU A 31 -6.73 0.30 9.36
N LEU A 32 -5.91 -0.55 9.96
CA LEU A 32 -6.31 -1.58 10.91
C LEU A 32 -5.37 -1.53 12.11
N LYS A 33 -5.91 -1.27 13.30
CA LYS A 33 -5.16 -1.33 14.56
C LYS A 33 -5.10 -2.76 15.06
N THR A 34 -3.90 -3.23 15.37
CA THR A 34 -3.61 -4.57 15.87
C THR A 34 -2.90 -4.50 17.22
N GLY A 35 -2.77 -5.62 17.92
CA GLY A 35 -1.95 -5.70 19.14
C GLY A 35 -0.45 -5.49 18.89
N ALA A 36 0.02 -5.68 17.65
CA ALA A 36 1.41 -5.52 17.25
C ALA A 36 1.72 -4.14 16.63
N GLY A 37 0.72 -3.26 16.47
CA GLY A 37 0.82 -1.95 15.85
C GLY A 37 -0.26 -1.71 14.80
N ALA A 38 -0.23 -0.57 14.12
CA ALA A 38 -1.16 -0.26 13.06
C ALA A 38 -0.66 -0.79 11.71
N ILE A 39 -1.58 -1.32 10.90
CA ILE A 39 -1.39 -1.59 9.47
C ILE A 39 -2.07 -0.44 8.73
N THR A 40 -1.34 0.24 7.84
CA THR A 40 -1.88 1.36 7.06
C THR A 40 -1.58 1.18 5.59
N VAL A 41 -2.56 1.49 4.73
CA VAL A 41 -2.39 1.52 3.28
C VAL A 41 -2.78 2.91 2.78
N ASP A 42 -1.89 3.56 2.05
CA ASP A 42 -2.14 4.80 1.32
C ASP A 42 -2.10 4.52 -0.18
N TYR A 43 -3.15 4.88 -0.92
CA TYR A 43 -3.29 4.47 -2.33
C TYR A 43 -4.03 5.49 -3.17
N GLY A 44 -3.67 5.60 -4.45
CA GLY A 44 -4.41 6.40 -5.43
C GLY A 44 -5.76 5.74 -5.76
N ARG A 45 -6.84 6.52 -5.86
CA ARG A 45 -8.20 6.04 -6.12
C ARG A 45 -8.66 6.40 -7.55
N PRO A 46 -8.28 5.63 -8.58
CA PRO A 46 -8.85 5.83 -9.91
C PRO A 46 -10.32 5.39 -9.94
N SER A 47 -11.11 6.04 -10.80
CA SER A 47 -12.49 5.67 -11.07
C SER A 47 -12.63 5.15 -12.49
N SER A 48 -13.48 4.14 -12.68
CA SER A 48 -13.81 3.54 -13.97
C SER A 48 -15.29 3.08 -13.94
N PRO A 49 -16.23 3.94 -14.32
CA PRO A 49 -17.66 3.67 -14.10
C PRO A 49 -18.24 2.56 -14.97
N SER A 50 -17.55 2.12 -16.02
CA SER A 50 -18.06 1.11 -16.97
C SER A 50 -17.13 -0.06 -17.24
N ARG A 51 -15.94 -0.12 -16.60
CA ARG A 51 -14.93 -1.12 -16.93
C ARG A 51 -14.34 -1.77 -15.66
N ASP A 52 -14.14 -3.07 -15.73
CA ASP A 52 -13.38 -3.83 -14.72
C ASP A 52 -11.89 -3.87 -15.12
N ARG A 53 -11.14 -2.88 -14.65
CA ARG A 53 -9.72 -2.73 -14.96
C ARG A 53 -8.84 -3.85 -14.40
N VAL A 54 -9.29 -4.52 -13.33
CA VAL A 54 -8.57 -5.67 -12.76
C VAL A 54 -8.72 -6.88 -13.68
N LYS A 55 -9.93 -7.15 -14.13
CA LYS A 55 -10.22 -8.25 -15.06
C LYS A 55 -9.53 -8.07 -16.42
N GLU A 56 -9.43 -6.85 -16.90
CA GLU A 56 -8.84 -6.49 -18.20
C GLU A 56 -7.31 -6.59 -18.24
N GLN A 57 -6.63 -6.81 -17.11
CA GLN A 57 -5.18 -7.00 -17.10
C GLN A 57 -4.77 -8.22 -17.94
N GLY A 58 -3.69 -8.09 -18.70
CA GLY A 58 -3.03 -9.19 -19.39
C GLY A 58 -2.35 -10.16 -18.41
N ILE A 59 -2.27 -11.44 -18.79
CA ILE A 59 -1.49 -12.43 -18.03
C ILE A 59 -0.01 -12.02 -18.06
N GLY A 60 0.62 -11.93 -16.90
CA GLY A 60 2.00 -11.45 -16.73
C GLY A 60 2.12 -9.97 -16.39
N ASP A 61 1.06 -9.17 -16.62
CA ASP A 61 1.07 -7.75 -16.29
C ASP A 61 1.18 -7.50 -14.78
N VAL A 62 1.94 -6.46 -14.44
CA VAL A 62 2.04 -5.94 -13.08
C VAL A 62 1.37 -4.57 -13.02
N TRP A 63 0.36 -4.46 -12.18
CA TRP A 63 -0.39 -3.22 -11.98
C TRP A 63 -0.01 -2.53 -10.67
N ARG A 64 0.15 -1.22 -10.71
CA ARG A 64 0.51 -0.35 -9.58
C ARG A 64 -0.56 -0.20 -8.48
N MET A 65 -1.67 -0.93 -8.55
CA MET A 65 -2.77 -0.90 -7.56
C MET A 65 -3.25 0.50 -7.20
N GLY A 66 -3.54 1.32 -8.23
CA GLY A 66 -3.98 2.70 -8.03
C GLY A 66 -3.57 3.61 -9.18
N LYS A 67 -3.36 4.88 -8.86
CA LYS A 67 -2.87 5.92 -9.77
C LYS A 67 -1.82 6.79 -9.08
N ASP A 68 -1.03 7.49 -9.87
CA ASP A 68 0.00 8.45 -9.44
C ASP A 68 1.11 7.76 -8.61
N ALA A 69 1.43 8.23 -7.42
CA ALA A 69 2.40 7.59 -6.53
C ALA A 69 1.99 6.15 -6.19
N ALA A 70 2.97 5.28 -6.01
CA ALA A 70 2.74 3.88 -5.67
C ALA A 70 1.87 3.73 -4.42
N THR A 71 1.03 2.70 -4.41
CA THR A 71 0.30 2.28 -3.20
C THR A 71 1.31 1.81 -2.17
N THR A 72 1.27 2.38 -0.97
CA THR A 72 2.22 2.09 0.10
C THR A 72 1.52 1.45 1.29
N LEU A 73 2.03 0.33 1.77
CA LEU A 73 1.61 -0.33 3.00
C LEU A 73 2.71 -0.19 4.04
N THR A 74 2.35 0.23 5.26
CA THR A 74 3.21 0.19 6.45
C THR A 74 2.61 -0.78 7.45
N THR A 75 3.42 -1.70 7.99
CA THR A 75 2.89 -2.83 8.74
C THR A 75 3.88 -3.35 9.80
N PRO A 76 3.39 -3.91 10.94
CA PRO A 76 4.16 -4.87 11.73
C PRO A 76 4.48 -6.12 10.89
N ALA A 77 5.20 -7.08 11.45
CA ALA A 77 5.40 -8.37 10.76
C ALA A 77 4.05 -9.06 10.50
N LEU A 78 3.84 -9.53 9.27
CA LEU A 78 2.64 -10.27 8.87
C LEU A 78 3.00 -11.66 8.35
N SER A 79 2.03 -12.57 8.41
CA SER A 79 2.11 -13.85 7.72
C SER A 79 0.83 -14.12 6.92
N PHE A 80 1.01 -14.47 5.66
CA PHE A 80 -0.02 -14.93 4.73
C PHE A 80 0.18 -16.42 4.50
N GLY A 81 -0.38 -17.25 5.38
CA GLY A 81 -0.03 -18.67 5.43
C GLY A 81 1.47 -18.87 5.66
N ALA A 82 2.16 -19.54 4.73
CA ALA A 82 3.60 -19.78 4.81
C ALA A 82 4.45 -18.53 4.42
N THR A 83 3.87 -17.56 3.70
CA THR A 83 4.60 -16.37 3.25
C THR A 83 4.73 -15.36 4.39
N LYS A 84 5.96 -14.97 4.71
CA LYS A 84 6.26 -13.97 5.75
C LYS A 84 6.58 -12.62 5.12
N VAL A 85 5.98 -11.56 5.66
CA VAL A 85 6.27 -10.17 5.34
C VAL A 85 6.84 -9.51 6.59
N PRO A 86 8.13 -9.16 6.64
CA PRO A 86 8.75 -8.50 7.79
C PRO A 86 8.08 -7.17 8.11
N LYS A 87 8.23 -6.68 9.33
CA LYS A 87 7.85 -5.31 9.71
C LYS A 87 8.54 -4.32 8.78
N GLY A 88 7.78 -3.38 8.20
CA GLY A 88 8.33 -2.37 7.30
C GLY A 88 7.30 -1.58 6.54
N SER A 89 7.78 -0.84 5.54
CA SER A 89 6.98 -0.14 4.54
C SER A 89 7.29 -0.71 3.15
N TYR A 90 6.26 -0.91 2.36
CA TYR A 90 6.33 -1.57 1.05
C TYR A 90 5.48 -0.84 0.03
N SER A 91 5.97 -0.75 -1.20
CA SER A 91 5.06 -0.47 -2.33
C SER A 91 4.32 -1.75 -2.70
N LEU A 92 3.02 -1.64 -2.94
CA LEU A 92 2.18 -2.78 -3.34
C LEU A 92 1.93 -2.77 -4.84
N PHE A 93 2.03 -3.96 -5.43
CA PHE A 93 1.69 -4.21 -6.82
C PHE A 93 0.82 -5.45 -6.93
N LEU A 94 0.03 -5.54 -7.99
CA LEU A 94 -0.78 -6.71 -8.30
C LEU A 94 -0.33 -7.31 -9.62
N LYS A 95 -0.02 -8.60 -9.64
CA LYS A 95 0.31 -9.34 -10.85
C LYS A 95 -0.80 -10.32 -11.19
N LYS A 96 -1.24 -10.32 -12.45
CA LYS A 96 -2.09 -11.39 -12.97
C LYS A 96 -1.21 -12.54 -13.48
N THR A 97 -1.30 -13.71 -12.84
CA THR A 97 -0.44 -14.86 -13.15
C THR A 97 -1.08 -15.87 -14.11
N ALA A 98 -2.41 -15.93 -14.12
CA ALA A 98 -3.21 -16.73 -15.04
C ALA A 98 -4.64 -16.17 -15.13
N ALA A 99 -5.51 -16.80 -15.92
CA ALA A 99 -6.93 -16.48 -15.87
C ALA A 99 -7.44 -16.60 -14.43
N ASP A 100 -8.03 -15.52 -13.91
CA ASP A 100 -8.56 -15.44 -12.54
C ASP A 100 -7.56 -15.74 -11.39
N LYS A 101 -6.25 -15.70 -11.66
CA LYS A 101 -5.17 -15.87 -10.68
C LYS A 101 -4.39 -14.57 -10.53
N TYR A 102 -4.25 -14.12 -9.29
CA TYR A 102 -3.58 -12.86 -8.96
C TYR A 102 -2.64 -13.05 -7.77
N GLU A 103 -1.55 -12.29 -7.76
CA GLU A 103 -0.60 -12.21 -6.66
C GLU A 103 -0.42 -10.77 -6.22
N LEU A 104 -0.54 -10.54 -4.92
CA LEU A 104 -0.14 -9.30 -4.27
C LEU A 104 1.37 -9.32 -4.06
N ILE A 105 2.07 -8.32 -4.58
CA ILE A 105 3.52 -8.16 -4.47
C ILE A 105 3.83 -7.10 -3.42
N PHE A 106 4.72 -7.44 -2.49
CA PHE A 106 5.32 -6.52 -1.53
C PHE A 106 6.71 -6.17 -2.02
N ASN A 107 6.93 -4.90 -2.36
CA ASN A 107 8.18 -4.41 -2.93
C ASN A 107 8.84 -3.43 -1.96
N SER A 108 10.12 -3.62 -1.65
CA SER A 108 10.86 -2.82 -0.66
C SER A 108 11.18 -1.39 -1.13
N LYS A 109 11.08 -1.10 -2.44
CA LYS A 109 11.29 0.22 -3.00
C LYS A 109 10.05 1.09 -2.77
N THR A 110 10.17 2.09 -1.90
CA THR A 110 9.08 3.00 -1.51
C THR A 110 9.35 4.43 -1.95
N GLY A 111 8.33 5.31 -1.86
CA GLY A 111 8.47 6.72 -2.27
C GLY A 111 8.64 6.90 -3.77
N ILE A 112 8.18 5.94 -4.56
CA ILE A 112 8.31 5.90 -6.03
C ILE A 112 6.99 6.26 -6.71
N TRP A 113 7.08 6.59 -8.00
CA TRP A 113 5.90 6.65 -8.86
C TRP A 113 5.38 5.24 -9.13
N GLY A 114 4.08 5.08 -9.28
CA GLY A 114 3.47 3.75 -9.42
C GLY A 114 3.93 2.96 -10.64
N THR A 115 4.52 3.61 -11.64
CA THR A 115 5.10 2.97 -12.83
C THR A 115 6.55 2.53 -12.68
N ASP A 116 7.20 2.88 -11.55
CA ASP A 116 8.64 2.64 -11.34
C ASP A 116 8.87 1.30 -10.62
N TYR A 117 8.08 0.27 -10.99
CA TYR A 117 8.21 -1.07 -10.45
C TYR A 117 9.57 -1.69 -10.78
N ASP A 118 10.22 -2.20 -9.74
CA ASP A 118 11.49 -2.92 -9.85
C ASP A 118 11.34 -4.31 -9.24
N LYS A 119 11.27 -5.33 -10.09
CA LYS A 119 11.11 -6.73 -9.69
C LYS A 119 12.23 -7.23 -8.75
N SER A 120 13.44 -6.67 -8.83
CA SER A 120 14.57 -7.07 -7.98
C SER A 120 14.35 -6.70 -6.50
N SER A 121 13.44 -5.78 -6.23
CA SER A 121 13.06 -5.31 -4.90
C SER A 121 11.84 -6.03 -4.32
N ASP A 122 11.34 -7.08 -4.97
CA ASP A 122 10.23 -7.89 -4.44
C ASP A 122 10.66 -8.67 -3.21
N VAL A 123 9.96 -8.47 -2.10
CA VAL A 123 10.21 -9.14 -0.81
C VAL A 123 9.31 -10.37 -0.64
N ALA A 124 8.05 -10.25 -1.04
CA ALA A 124 7.07 -11.31 -0.90
C ALA A 124 6.02 -11.24 -2.01
N LYS A 125 5.45 -12.40 -2.34
CA LYS A 125 4.31 -12.56 -3.25
C LYS A 125 3.26 -13.43 -2.59
N VAL A 126 2.04 -12.95 -2.57
CA VAL A 126 0.92 -13.58 -1.87
C VAL A 126 -0.20 -13.85 -2.86
N PRO A 127 -0.60 -15.11 -3.06
CA PRO A 127 -1.77 -15.43 -3.86
C PRO A 127 -3.03 -14.77 -3.30
N MET A 128 -3.89 -14.26 -4.18
CA MET A 128 -5.15 -13.66 -3.79
C MET A 128 -6.34 -14.51 -4.23
N ASN A 129 -7.33 -14.61 -3.36
CA ASN A 129 -8.64 -15.19 -3.68
C ASN A 129 -9.43 -14.18 -4.52
N LYS A 130 -10.05 -14.66 -5.61
CA LYS A 130 -10.91 -13.84 -6.48
C LYS A 130 -12.37 -14.20 -6.29
N GLU A 131 -13.20 -13.18 -6.16
CA GLU A 131 -14.66 -13.26 -6.16
C GLU A 131 -15.24 -12.28 -7.20
N THR A 132 -16.39 -12.62 -7.76
CA THR A 132 -17.13 -11.69 -8.63
C THR A 132 -18.21 -11.00 -7.81
N LEU A 133 -18.21 -9.67 -7.84
CA LEU A 133 -19.19 -8.84 -7.17
C LEU A 133 -20.50 -8.77 -7.95
N PRO A 134 -21.66 -8.76 -7.28
CA PRO A 134 -22.96 -8.60 -7.93
C PRO A 134 -23.21 -7.21 -8.48
N LYS A 135 -22.46 -6.22 -7.99
CA LYS A 135 -22.56 -4.80 -8.41
C LYS A 135 -21.16 -4.26 -8.70
N LEU A 136 -21.09 -3.38 -9.69
CA LEU A 136 -19.86 -2.70 -10.07
C LEU A 136 -19.44 -1.69 -9.01
N VAL A 137 -18.17 -1.74 -8.60
CA VAL A 137 -17.50 -0.76 -7.75
C VAL A 137 -16.71 0.18 -8.65
N GLU A 138 -17.18 1.39 -8.84
CA GLU A 138 -16.61 2.35 -9.79
C GLU A 138 -15.22 2.84 -9.39
N THR A 139 -15.02 3.10 -8.10
CA THR A 139 -13.76 3.65 -7.59
C THR A 139 -12.93 2.56 -6.92
N PHE A 140 -11.68 2.41 -7.36
CA PHE A 140 -10.75 1.48 -6.73
C PHE A 140 -10.68 1.71 -5.22
N THR A 141 -10.90 0.65 -4.45
CA THR A 141 -10.97 0.67 -2.99
C THR A 141 -10.13 -0.45 -2.40
N ILE A 142 -9.33 -0.10 -1.40
CA ILE A 142 -8.61 -1.07 -0.55
C ILE A 142 -9.21 -1.00 0.84
N GLU A 143 -9.50 -2.16 1.43
CA GLU A 143 -9.98 -2.31 2.80
C GLU A 143 -9.05 -3.22 3.60
N LEU A 144 -8.94 -2.95 4.89
CA LEU A 144 -8.31 -3.82 5.86
C LEU A 144 -9.40 -4.25 6.85
N GLN A 145 -9.79 -5.50 6.79
CA GLN A 145 -10.87 -6.06 7.60
C GLN A 145 -10.26 -6.88 8.74
N LYS A 146 -10.78 -6.67 9.98
CA LYS A 146 -10.37 -7.45 11.16
C LYS A 146 -11.06 -8.81 11.14
N ALA A 147 -10.31 -9.87 11.42
CA ALA A 147 -10.82 -11.23 11.66
C ALA A 147 -10.51 -11.67 13.10
N ALA A 148 -11.04 -12.82 13.52
CA ALA A 148 -10.84 -13.34 14.86
C ALA A 148 -9.35 -13.58 15.19
N GLN A 149 -8.58 -14.04 14.21
CA GLN A 149 -7.14 -14.28 14.32
C GLN A 149 -6.42 -13.64 13.13
N GLY A 150 -6.25 -12.30 13.16
CA GLY A 150 -5.60 -11.60 12.08
C GLY A 150 -6.54 -10.67 11.34
N GLY A 151 -6.39 -10.57 10.02
CA GLY A 151 -7.21 -9.71 9.17
C GLY A 151 -7.17 -10.15 7.71
N THR A 152 -7.89 -9.40 6.90
CA THR A 152 -7.96 -9.62 5.45
C THR A 152 -7.69 -8.30 4.75
N ILE A 153 -6.76 -8.28 3.80
CA ILE A 153 -6.64 -7.20 2.82
C ILE A 153 -7.59 -7.48 1.66
N VAL A 154 -8.42 -6.50 1.32
CA VAL A 154 -9.43 -6.61 0.26
C VAL A 154 -9.23 -5.50 -0.75
N LEU A 155 -9.27 -5.85 -2.03
CA LEU A 155 -9.24 -4.94 -3.18
C LEU A 155 -10.57 -5.06 -3.93
N LEU A 156 -11.19 -3.92 -4.19
CA LEU A 156 -12.48 -3.83 -4.88
C LEU A 156 -12.35 -2.88 -6.08
N TRP A 157 -12.61 -3.35 -7.27
CA TRP A 157 -12.77 -2.50 -8.45
C TRP A 157 -13.49 -3.23 -9.58
N GLY A 158 -14.39 -2.53 -10.28
CA GLY A 158 -15.25 -3.16 -11.27
C GLY A 158 -16.17 -4.19 -10.62
N THR A 159 -16.25 -5.35 -11.18
CA THR A 159 -16.95 -6.51 -10.60
C THR A 159 -16.00 -7.49 -9.92
N THR A 160 -14.75 -7.11 -9.72
CA THR A 160 -13.72 -7.96 -9.12
C THR A 160 -13.47 -7.58 -7.66
N LYS A 161 -13.51 -8.58 -6.78
CA LYS A 161 -12.98 -8.54 -5.43
C LYS A 161 -11.79 -9.50 -5.36
N LEU A 162 -10.67 -9.00 -4.84
CA LEU A 162 -9.51 -9.83 -4.50
C LEU A 162 -9.25 -9.72 -3.01
N SER A 163 -8.89 -10.83 -2.36
CA SER A 163 -8.62 -10.85 -0.93
C SER A 163 -7.50 -11.79 -0.55
N ALA A 164 -6.79 -11.46 0.53
CA ALA A 164 -5.80 -12.33 1.15
C ALA A 164 -5.85 -12.19 2.66
N ASP A 165 -5.91 -13.30 3.38
CA ASP A 165 -5.94 -13.34 4.83
C ASP A 165 -4.52 -13.31 5.40
N PHE A 166 -4.33 -12.58 6.50
CA PHE A 166 -3.07 -12.46 7.20
C PHE A 166 -3.22 -12.55 8.71
N GLN A 167 -2.11 -12.88 9.36
CA GLN A 167 -1.94 -12.86 10.82
C GLN A 167 -0.77 -11.93 11.18
N TRP A 168 -0.81 -11.35 12.39
CA TRP A 168 0.25 -10.53 13.00
C TRP A 168 0.79 -11.14 14.28
#